data_0462914555ff48c8ba50fa08667a293f
#
_entry.id   0462914555ff48c8ba50fa08667a293f
#
_cell.length_a   1.000
_cell.length_b   1.000
_cell.length_c   1.000
_cell.angle_alpha   90.00
_cell.angle_beta   90.00
_cell.angle_gamma   90.00
#
_symmetry.space_group_name_H-M   'P 1'
#
loop_
_entity.id
_entity.type
_entity.pdbx_description
1 polymer ?
#
loop_
_entity_poly.entity_id
_entity_poly.type
_entity_poly.pdbx_seq_one_letter_code
_entity_poly.pdbx_strand_id
1 'polypeptide(L)'
;MRIIITEDKRERLIDNFLSEEYGGLIRYEPKNRPDLIFFVKDTGKDPIKRDIVLFYNKDDQYAFINWNIVDSIRMFTGDEWNSEQFVKRWLKKTYGIDPIKLYNNF
;
A
#
# COMPACT_ATOMS: atom_id res chain seq x y z
N MET A 1 1.95 -32.27 13.15
CA MET A 1 2.35 -31.05 13.89
C MET A 1 1.56 -29.85 13.40
N ARG A 2 0.93 -29.17 14.31
CA ARG A 2 0.15 -27.98 13.94
C ARG A 2 1.02 -26.74 14.11
N ILE A 3 1.25 -26.05 13.02
CA ILE A 3 2.00 -24.79 13.06
C ILE A 3 1.01 -23.68 13.35
N ILE A 4 1.17 -23.02 14.49
CA ILE A 4 0.38 -21.85 14.85
C ILE A 4 1.18 -20.62 14.48
N ILE A 5 0.68 -19.85 13.49
CA ILE A 5 1.28 -18.57 13.13
C ILE A 5 0.63 -17.52 14.03
N THR A 6 1.43 -16.92 14.91
CA THR A 6 0.95 -15.84 15.78
C THR A 6 0.68 -14.58 14.95
N GLU A 7 -0.13 -13.66 15.48
CA GLU A 7 -0.41 -12.38 14.82
C GLU A 7 0.89 -11.61 14.53
N ASP A 8 1.83 -11.63 15.47
CA ASP A 8 3.12 -10.96 15.29
C ASP A 8 3.90 -11.52 14.10
N LYS A 9 3.91 -12.84 13.94
CA LYS A 9 4.58 -13.48 12.81
C LYS A 9 3.87 -13.17 11.50
N ARG A 10 2.53 -13.18 11.52
CA ARG A 10 1.71 -12.85 10.35
C ARG A 10 1.97 -11.41 9.91
N GLU A 11 1.94 -10.48 10.84
CA GLU A 11 2.21 -9.07 10.58
C GLU A 11 3.60 -8.88 9.97
N ARG A 12 4.59 -9.57 10.52
CA ARG A 12 5.97 -9.48 10.03
C ARG A 12 6.12 -10.04 8.62
N LEU A 13 5.44 -11.15 8.32
CA LEU A 13 5.44 -11.74 6.97
C LEU A 13 4.81 -10.79 5.95
N ILE A 14 3.68 -10.17 6.32
CA ILE A 14 2.99 -9.21 5.46
C ILE A 14 3.85 -7.96 5.26
N ASP A 15 4.44 -7.43 6.34
CA ASP A 15 5.33 -6.27 6.25
C ASP A 15 6.52 -6.55 5.33
N ASN A 16 7.15 -7.71 5.46
CA ASN A 16 8.28 -8.11 4.61
C ASN A 16 7.86 -8.24 3.15
N PHE A 17 6.72 -8.86 2.91
CA PHE A 17 6.18 -9.01 1.54
C PHE A 17 5.91 -7.64 0.92
N LEU A 18 5.22 -6.77 1.62
CA LEU A 18 4.89 -5.43 1.11
C LEU A 18 6.15 -4.60 0.88
N SER A 19 7.13 -4.70 1.79
CA SER A 19 8.38 -3.96 1.65
C SER A 19 9.21 -4.44 0.47
N GLU A 20 9.24 -5.74 0.20
CA GLU A 20 9.93 -6.29 -0.97
C GLU A 20 9.29 -5.85 -2.27
N GLU A 21 7.96 -5.91 -2.35
CA GLU A 21 7.23 -5.66 -3.60
C GLU A 21 6.98 -4.16 -3.83
N TYR A 22 6.75 -3.40 -2.77
CA TYR A 22 6.29 -2.01 -2.87
C TYR A 22 7.07 -1.01 -2.03
N GLY A 23 8.17 -1.43 -1.39
CA GLY A 23 8.93 -0.58 -0.49
C GLY A 23 9.80 0.46 -1.19
N GLY A 24 10.08 0.28 -2.47
CA GLY A 24 10.94 1.18 -3.26
C GLY A 24 10.20 2.16 -4.15
N LEU A 25 8.95 2.48 -3.84
CA LEU A 25 8.18 3.42 -4.64
C LEU A 25 8.69 4.85 -4.47
N ILE A 26 8.61 5.62 -5.56
CA ILE A 26 8.98 7.03 -5.57
C ILE A 26 7.75 7.87 -5.27
N ARG A 27 7.90 8.79 -4.32
CA ARG A 27 6.86 9.76 -3.99
C ARG A 27 6.87 10.89 -5.02
N TYR A 28 5.75 11.10 -5.68
CA TYR A 28 5.58 12.14 -6.67
C TYR A 28 4.39 13.03 -6.30
N GLU A 29 4.63 14.34 -6.18
CA GLU A 29 3.59 15.31 -5.86
C GLU A 29 3.39 16.23 -7.06
N PRO A 30 2.29 16.06 -7.82
CA PRO A 30 2.04 16.88 -9.01
C PRO A 30 1.72 18.33 -8.62
N LYS A 31 2.29 19.28 -9.34
CA LYS A 31 2.09 20.71 -9.07
C LYS A 31 0.64 21.14 -9.27
N ASN A 32 -0.05 20.50 -10.21
CA ASN A 32 -1.45 20.83 -10.55
C ASN A 32 -2.45 20.30 -9.53
N ARG A 33 -2.04 19.34 -8.72
CA ARG A 33 -2.91 18.68 -7.74
C ARG A 33 -2.17 18.56 -6.41
N PRO A 34 -2.06 19.67 -5.66
CA PRO A 34 -1.34 19.65 -4.37
C PRO A 34 -2.02 18.77 -3.31
N ASP A 35 -3.27 18.38 -3.53
CA ASP A 35 -4.01 17.47 -2.67
C ASP A 35 -3.63 16.00 -2.85
N LEU A 36 -2.88 15.66 -3.92
CA LEU A 36 -2.55 14.28 -4.24
C LEU A 36 -1.07 13.98 -4.05
N ILE A 37 -0.79 12.76 -3.60
CA ILE A 37 0.55 12.18 -3.57
C ILE A 37 0.48 10.87 -4.33
N PHE A 38 1.29 10.75 -5.38
CA PHE A 38 1.40 9.50 -6.14
C PHE A 38 2.63 8.73 -5.68
N PHE A 39 2.51 7.42 -5.59
CA PHE A 39 3.62 6.52 -5.34
C PHE A 39 3.78 5.64 -6.58
N VAL A 40 4.91 5.79 -7.24
CA VAL A 40 5.15 5.21 -8.56
C VAL A 40 6.35 4.28 -8.53
N LYS A 41 6.37 3.34 -9.48
CA LYS A 41 7.51 2.45 -9.64
C LYS A 41 8.71 3.25 -10.16
N ASP A 42 9.89 2.91 -9.63
CA ASP A 42 11.14 3.49 -10.11
C ASP A 42 11.55 2.78 -11.41
N THR A 43 11.30 3.41 -12.54
CA THR A 43 11.67 2.90 -13.86
C THR A 43 12.90 3.57 -14.43
N GLY A 44 13.47 4.54 -13.70
CA GLY A 44 14.59 5.35 -14.20
C GLY A 44 14.18 6.38 -15.24
N LYS A 45 12.89 6.52 -15.52
CA LYS A 45 12.32 7.47 -16.49
C LYS A 45 11.24 8.28 -15.79
N ASP A 46 10.75 9.34 -16.46
CA ASP A 46 9.62 10.10 -15.95
C ASP A 46 8.41 9.19 -15.77
N PRO A 47 7.72 9.26 -14.61
CA PRO A 47 6.59 8.37 -14.35
C PRO A 47 5.43 8.63 -15.30
N ILE A 48 4.81 7.55 -15.75
CA ILE A 48 3.59 7.59 -16.53
C ILE A 48 2.47 6.93 -15.73
N LYS A 49 1.24 7.07 -16.19
CA LYS A 49 0.05 6.59 -15.47
C LYS A 49 0.15 5.10 -15.09
N ARG A 50 0.78 4.27 -15.92
CA ARG A 50 0.95 2.84 -15.66
C ARG A 50 1.88 2.53 -14.49
N ASP A 51 2.73 3.46 -14.13
CA ASP A 51 3.70 3.27 -13.06
C ASP A 51 3.11 3.55 -11.68
N ILE A 52 1.90 4.12 -11.63
CA ILE A 52 1.24 4.45 -10.37
C ILE A 52 0.77 3.17 -9.68
N VAL A 53 1.29 2.94 -8.48
CA VAL A 53 0.90 1.78 -7.67
C VAL A 53 -0.19 2.17 -6.68
N LEU A 54 -0.05 3.35 -6.09
CA LEU A 54 -1.06 3.88 -5.18
C LEU A 54 -1.01 5.40 -5.20
N PHE A 55 -2.10 6.04 -4.81
CA PHE A 55 -2.10 7.49 -4.57
C PHE A 55 -2.95 7.83 -3.35
N TYR A 56 -2.62 8.94 -2.72
CA TYR A 56 -3.22 9.38 -1.47
C TYR A 56 -3.77 10.79 -1.65
N ASN A 57 -5.04 10.99 -1.26
CA ASN A 57 -5.65 12.30 -1.24
C ASN A 57 -5.52 12.86 0.18
N LYS A 58 -4.75 13.94 0.33
CA LYS A 58 -4.46 14.54 1.64
C LYS A 58 -5.69 15.18 2.28
N ASP A 59 -6.56 15.77 1.46
CA ASP A 59 -7.73 16.49 1.95
C ASP A 59 -8.78 15.53 2.53
N ASP A 60 -9.04 14.45 1.81
CA ASP A 60 -10.01 13.45 2.23
C ASP A 60 -9.42 12.35 3.10
N GLN A 61 -8.09 12.23 3.11
CA GLN A 61 -7.34 11.17 3.80
C GLN A 61 -7.71 9.79 3.29
N TYR A 62 -7.95 9.67 1.99
CA TYR A 62 -8.25 8.40 1.32
C TYR A 62 -7.05 7.97 0.48
N ALA A 63 -6.73 6.69 0.54
CA ALA A 63 -5.71 6.09 -0.31
C ALA A 63 -6.38 5.18 -1.34
N PHE A 64 -5.91 5.26 -2.58
CA PHE A 64 -6.35 4.42 -3.68
C PHE A 64 -5.20 3.53 -4.07
N ILE A 65 -5.36 2.23 -3.94
CA ILE A 65 -4.29 1.28 -4.19
C ILE A 65 -4.65 0.34 -5.33
N ASN A 66 -3.63 -0.21 -5.96
CA ASN A 66 -3.81 -1.28 -6.91
C ASN A 66 -4.40 -2.49 -6.18
N TRP A 67 -5.50 -3.01 -6.67
CA TRP A 67 -6.21 -4.10 -6.01
C TRP A 67 -5.36 -5.36 -5.83
N ASN A 68 -4.32 -5.55 -6.65
CA ASN A 68 -3.38 -6.66 -6.51
C ASN A 68 -2.68 -6.67 -5.16
N ILE A 69 -2.50 -5.49 -4.54
CA ILE A 69 -1.85 -5.39 -3.23
C ILE A 69 -2.69 -6.10 -2.17
N VAL A 70 -3.99 -5.79 -2.12
CA VAL A 70 -4.89 -6.40 -1.14
C VAL A 70 -5.08 -7.88 -1.43
N ASP A 71 -5.25 -8.26 -2.69
CA ASP A 71 -5.39 -9.66 -3.08
C ASP A 71 -4.18 -10.49 -2.68
N SER A 72 -2.98 -9.94 -2.86
CA SER A 72 -1.74 -10.65 -2.52
C SER A 72 -1.64 -10.99 -1.04
N ILE A 73 -2.13 -10.11 -0.16
CA ILE A 73 -2.05 -10.35 1.29
C ILE A 73 -3.27 -11.04 1.86
N ARG A 74 -4.36 -11.16 1.08
CA ARG A 74 -5.55 -11.89 1.51
C ARG A 74 -5.24 -13.34 1.87
N MET A 75 -4.25 -13.93 1.21
CA MET A 75 -3.78 -15.28 1.51
C MET A 75 -3.29 -15.43 2.95
N PHE A 76 -2.76 -14.35 3.52
CA PHE A 76 -2.25 -14.36 4.90
C PHE A 76 -3.31 -14.04 5.94
N THR A 77 -4.34 -13.26 5.57
CA THR A 77 -5.33 -12.74 6.51
C THR A 77 -6.67 -13.45 6.45
N GLY A 78 -6.99 -14.05 5.30
CA GLY A 78 -8.24 -14.73 5.08
C GLY A 78 -9.42 -13.84 4.69
N ASP A 79 -9.32 -12.52 4.85
CA ASP A 79 -10.38 -11.60 4.46
C ASP A 79 -9.85 -10.22 4.05
N GLU A 80 -10.70 -9.47 3.35
CA GLU A 80 -10.36 -8.17 2.79
C GLU A 80 -10.18 -7.10 3.87
N TRP A 81 -11.01 -7.12 4.90
CA TRP A 81 -10.98 -6.12 5.95
C TRP A 81 -9.64 -6.14 6.72
N ASN A 82 -9.19 -7.34 7.11
CA ASN A 82 -7.90 -7.50 7.78
C ASN A 82 -6.75 -7.09 6.85
N SER A 83 -6.86 -7.42 5.56
CA SER A 83 -5.86 -7.03 4.57
C SER A 83 -5.73 -5.52 4.50
N GLU A 84 -6.83 -4.78 4.49
CA GLU A 84 -6.81 -3.31 4.49
C GLU A 84 -6.13 -2.76 5.74
N GLN A 85 -6.38 -3.33 6.90
CA GLN A 85 -5.77 -2.87 8.15
C GLN A 85 -4.24 -3.03 8.12
N PHE A 86 -3.76 -4.16 7.61
CA PHE A 86 -2.33 -4.39 7.46
C PHE A 86 -1.69 -3.42 6.47
N VAL A 87 -2.34 -3.14 5.34
CA VAL A 87 -1.84 -2.19 4.34
C VAL A 87 -1.80 -0.78 4.92
N LYS A 88 -2.83 -0.33 5.62
CA LYS A 88 -2.87 0.98 6.27
C LYS A 88 -1.70 1.15 7.23
N ARG A 89 -1.46 0.16 8.06
CA ARG A 89 -0.38 0.19 9.05
C ARG A 89 0.98 0.27 8.36
N TRP A 90 1.16 -0.53 7.34
CA TRP A 90 2.39 -0.55 6.56
C TRP A 90 2.64 0.78 5.85
N LEU A 91 1.61 1.40 5.26
CA LEU A 91 1.71 2.70 4.60
C LEU A 91 2.14 3.79 5.58
N LYS A 92 1.57 3.78 6.78
CA LYS A 92 1.95 4.75 7.82
C LYS A 92 3.41 4.58 8.22
N LYS A 93 3.85 3.35 8.40
CA LYS A 93 5.20 3.01 8.82
C LYS A 93 6.22 3.28 7.73
N THR A 94 5.90 2.99 6.48
CA THR A 94 6.83 3.04 5.35
C THR A 94 6.86 4.41 4.69
N TYR A 95 5.71 5.00 4.44
CA TYR A 95 5.58 6.25 3.68
C TYR A 95 5.05 7.42 4.49
N GLY A 96 4.68 7.20 5.73
CA GLY A 96 4.20 8.26 6.61
C GLY A 96 2.80 8.78 6.29
N ILE A 97 2.02 8.04 5.50
CA ILE A 97 0.64 8.40 5.19
C ILE A 97 -0.30 7.61 6.09
N ASP A 98 -1.37 8.26 6.55
CA ASP A 98 -2.33 7.66 7.48
C ASP A 98 -3.74 7.75 6.91
N PRO A 99 -4.06 6.89 5.92
CA PRO A 99 -5.39 6.96 5.30
C PRO A 99 -6.48 6.48 6.24
N ILE A 100 -7.62 7.18 6.21
CA ILE A 100 -8.82 6.75 6.92
C ILE A 100 -9.41 5.52 6.23
N LYS A 101 -9.34 5.49 4.89
CA LYS A 101 -9.92 4.42 4.10
C LYS A 101 -9.06 4.10 2.89
N LEU A 102 -9.06 2.82 2.52
CA LEU A 102 -8.42 2.33 1.30
C LEU A 102 -9.48 1.93 0.27
N TYR A 103 -9.21 2.29 -0.99
CA TYR A 103 -10.04 1.89 -2.12
C TYR A 103 -9.20 1.05 -3.08
N ASN A 104 -9.73 -0.11 -3.49
CA ASN A 104 -9.10 -1.04 -4.42
C ASN A 104 -9.54 -0.77 -5.86
N ASN A 105 -9.27 0.41 -6.40
CA ASN A 105 -9.93 0.85 -7.61
C ASN A 105 -9.16 0.71 -8.91
N PHE A 106 -7.92 0.22 -8.87
CA PHE A 106 -7.22 0.13 -10.14
C PHE A 106 -6.14 -0.92 -10.21
#